data_e9d06e45af229c21c7580c45e63cb6cd
#
_entry.id   e9d06e45af229c21c7580c45e63cb6cd
#
_cell.length_a   1.000
_cell.length_b   1.000
_cell.length_c   1.000
_cell.angle_alpha   90.00
_cell.angle_beta   90.00
_cell.angle_gamma   90.00
#
_symmetry.space_group_name_H-M   'P 1'
#
loop_
_entity.id
_entity.type
_entity.pdbx_description
1 polymer ?
#
loop_
_entity_poly.entity_id
_entity_poly.type
_entity_poly.pdbx_seq_one_letter_code
_entity_poly.pdbx_strand_id
1 'polypeptide(L)'
;MTAPLTSTLILNPDELGPDPTLGMDLAVKLGIGHLEIRSAEGANAVTLPRERLEHIRSLADERGLKVAALASPLWKWCRPEARPGRVDTFGFPTQVALEHRLGWVERAIRAAAILGAPTVRIFSHLRVEPELTEQFTGDPLLPQALEVANRSGVRLLLENEPVCTVAHAEPLLEVLHRYHGQGLGLWLDVANLHEVGQATGEVVEYLAPYVGYVHVKDYESNADGSRTFCPAGEGCVPYDEVLPLLHAACPTLPYALETHVRDSPADALHAGAAFLRSTVPGGLA
;
A
#
# COMPACT_ATOMS: atom_id res chain seq x y z
N MET A 1 24.95 -23.33 2.84
CA MET A 1 23.75 -22.98 3.63
C MET A 1 23.24 -21.66 3.04
N THR A 2 22.09 -21.68 2.37
CA THR A 2 21.39 -20.44 1.95
C THR A 2 20.95 -19.70 3.22
N ALA A 3 21.21 -18.39 3.29
CA ALA A 3 20.66 -17.57 4.35
C ALA A 3 19.14 -17.78 4.43
N PRO A 4 18.55 -17.81 5.63
CA PRO A 4 17.09 -17.89 5.74
C PRO A 4 16.47 -16.73 4.97
N LEU A 5 15.40 -17.01 4.24
CA LEU A 5 14.59 -15.98 3.59
C LEU A 5 13.93 -15.15 4.71
N THR A 6 14.24 -13.86 4.76
CA THR A 6 13.73 -12.95 5.79
C THR A 6 12.70 -12.00 5.20
N SER A 7 11.70 -11.69 5.98
CA SER A 7 10.77 -10.61 5.66
C SER A 7 11.50 -9.26 5.60
N THR A 8 10.96 -8.33 4.83
CA THR A 8 11.60 -7.03 4.57
C THR A 8 10.81 -5.91 5.22
N LEU A 9 11.50 -5.06 5.98
CA LEU A 9 10.92 -3.84 6.51
C LEU A 9 11.05 -2.71 5.50
N ILE A 10 9.97 -1.94 5.33
CA ILE A 10 9.87 -0.88 4.33
C ILE A 10 9.39 0.41 5.01
N LEU A 11 9.94 1.54 4.59
CA LEU A 11 9.54 2.86 5.07
C LEU A 11 8.98 3.68 3.92
N ASN A 12 7.86 4.39 4.19
CA ASN A 12 7.32 5.39 3.28
C ASN A 12 7.90 6.77 3.63
N PRO A 13 8.76 7.37 2.78
CA PRO A 13 9.43 8.63 3.09
C PRO A 13 8.50 9.81 3.31
N ASP A 14 7.33 9.84 2.67
CA ASP A 14 6.41 10.98 2.74
C ASP A 14 5.66 11.08 4.09
N GLU A 15 5.79 10.10 4.96
CA GLU A 15 5.33 10.19 6.35
C GLU A 15 6.06 11.32 7.12
N LEU A 16 7.28 11.68 6.71
CA LEU A 16 8.04 12.80 7.28
C LEU A 16 7.81 14.13 6.55
N GLY A 17 6.97 14.14 5.53
CA GLY A 17 6.65 15.34 4.77
C GLY A 17 7.04 15.26 3.29
N PRO A 18 6.92 16.38 2.57
CA PRO A 18 7.04 16.39 1.12
C PRO A 18 8.49 16.21 0.61
N ASP A 19 9.50 16.46 1.43
CA ASP A 19 10.91 16.22 1.06
C ASP A 19 11.25 14.73 1.31
N PRO A 20 11.45 13.92 0.26
CA PRO A 20 11.71 12.50 0.42
C PRO A 20 13.04 12.20 1.10
N THR A 21 13.99 13.15 1.10
CA THR A 21 15.32 12.94 1.71
C THR A 21 15.24 12.74 3.21
N LEU A 22 14.30 13.40 3.90
CA LEU A 22 14.10 13.25 5.34
C LEU A 22 13.74 11.82 5.72
N GLY A 23 12.77 11.22 5.01
CA GLY A 23 12.37 9.83 5.22
C GLY A 23 13.45 8.83 4.79
N MET A 24 14.17 9.10 3.70
CA MET A 24 15.29 8.28 3.25
C MET A 24 16.42 8.27 4.28
N ASP A 25 16.79 9.42 4.85
CA ASP A 25 17.82 9.52 5.88
C ASP A 25 17.38 8.81 7.18
N LEU A 26 16.09 8.86 7.52
CA LEU A 26 15.55 8.08 8.63
C LEU A 26 15.62 6.58 8.35
N ALA A 27 15.27 6.13 7.14
CA ALA A 27 15.38 4.71 6.76
C ALA A 27 16.81 4.19 6.96
N VAL A 28 17.82 4.95 6.51
CA VAL A 28 19.23 4.60 6.73
C VAL A 28 19.58 4.51 8.23
N LYS A 29 19.14 5.49 9.03
CA LYS A 29 19.37 5.48 10.50
C LYS A 29 18.73 4.27 11.18
N LEU A 30 17.56 3.85 10.71
CA LEU A 30 16.86 2.68 11.23
C LEU A 30 17.36 1.35 10.65
N GLY A 31 18.34 1.36 9.73
CA GLY A 31 18.80 0.16 9.04
C GLY A 31 17.74 -0.47 8.14
N ILE A 32 16.82 0.34 7.61
CA ILE A 32 15.78 -0.07 6.65
C ILE A 32 16.33 0.15 5.25
N GLY A 33 16.46 -0.92 4.47
CA GLY A 33 17.04 -0.87 3.12
C GLY A 33 16.05 -0.63 1.99
N HIS A 34 14.74 -0.56 2.29
CA HIS A 34 13.69 -0.52 1.28
C HIS A 34 12.70 0.62 1.53
N LEU A 35 12.23 1.20 0.44
CA LEU A 35 11.29 2.32 0.43
C LEU A 35 10.01 1.94 -0.32
N GLU A 36 8.91 2.49 0.15
CA GLU A 36 7.67 2.63 -0.60
C GLU A 36 7.55 4.08 -1.06
N ILE A 37 7.31 4.32 -2.33
CA ILE A 37 7.11 5.68 -2.85
C ILE A 37 5.63 5.89 -3.14
N ARG A 38 5.01 6.83 -2.40
CA ARG A 38 3.62 7.27 -2.57
C ARG A 38 3.56 8.67 -3.15
N SER A 39 4.18 9.61 -2.45
CA SER A 39 4.27 10.99 -2.89
C SER A 39 5.67 11.57 -2.65
N ALA A 40 5.99 12.62 -3.35
CA ALA A 40 7.15 13.46 -3.09
C ALA A 40 6.85 14.89 -3.55
N GLU A 41 7.45 15.88 -2.90
CA GLU A 41 7.29 17.30 -3.26
C GLU A 41 5.81 17.77 -3.24
N GLY A 42 4.98 17.12 -2.43
CA GLY A 42 3.56 17.45 -2.30
C GLY A 42 2.67 16.89 -3.41
N ALA A 43 3.21 16.05 -4.31
CA ALA A 43 2.45 15.44 -5.40
C ALA A 43 2.57 13.92 -5.41
N ASN A 44 1.52 13.23 -5.85
CA ASN A 44 1.56 11.79 -6.03
C ASN A 44 2.62 11.40 -7.07
N ALA A 45 3.42 10.38 -6.79
CA ALA A 45 4.52 9.96 -7.65
C ALA A 45 4.07 9.62 -9.09
N VAL A 46 2.85 9.10 -9.28
CA VAL A 46 2.29 8.83 -10.62
C VAL A 46 2.14 10.11 -11.45
N THR A 47 1.97 11.28 -10.81
CA THR A 47 1.78 12.56 -11.49
C THR A 47 3.10 13.30 -11.79
N LEU A 48 4.19 12.86 -11.16
CA LEU A 48 5.50 13.50 -11.35
C LEU A 48 6.05 13.31 -12.78
N PRO A 49 6.77 14.26 -13.31
CA PRO A 49 7.48 14.11 -14.56
C PRO A 49 8.67 13.15 -14.41
N ARG A 50 9.13 12.61 -15.53
CA ARG A 50 10.19 11.59 -15.60
C ARG A 50 11.44 12.01 -14.84
N GLU A 51 11.91 13.24 -15.06
CA GLU A 51 13.14 13.78 -14.46
C GLU A 51 13.07 13.79 -12.93
N ARG A 52 11.88 14.02 -12.38
CA ARG A 52 11.68 13.98 -10.91
C ARG A 52 11.70 12.56 -10.36
N LEU A 53 11.12 11.61 -11.07
CA LEU A 53 11.18 10.19 -10.69
C LEU A 53 12.61 9.66 -10.76
N GLU A 54 13.37 10.02 -11.81
CA GLU A 54 14.79 9.68 -11.95
C GLU A 54 15.63 10.30 -10.82
N HIS A 55 15.32 11.54 -10.41
CA HIS A 55 15.98 12.20 -9.28
C HIS A 55 15.68 11.48 -7.95
N ILE A 56 14.42 11.13 -7.67
CA ILE A 56 14.04 10.35 -6.47
C ILE A 56 14.79 9.02 -6.44
N ARG A 57 14.89 8.34 -7.58
CA ARG A 57 15.66 7.10 -7.71
C ARG A 57 17.14 7.32 -7.40
N SER A 58 17.76 8.37 -7.94
CA SER A 58 19.17 8.72 -7.66
C SER A 58 19.40 8.97 -6.17
N LEU A 59 18.51 9.72 -5.51
CA LEU A 59 18.59 9.98 -4.08
C LEU A 59 18.53 8.70 -3.23
N ALA A 60 17.71 7.74 -3.64
CA ALA A 60 17.62 6.43 -3.00
C ALA A 60 18.91 5.61 -3.24
N ASP A 61 19.38 5.54 -4.49
CA ASP A 61 20.60 4.79 -4.87
C ASP A 61 21.86 5.33 -4.16
N GLU A 62 21.99 6.67 -4.02
CA GLU A 62 23.08 7.33 -3.27
C GLU A 62 23.14 6.92 -1.80
N ARG A 63 21.99 6.50 -1.23
CA ARG A 63 21.84 6.03 0.15
C ARG A 63 21.87 4.51 0.30
N GLY A 64 22.05 3.78 -0.80
CA GLY A 64 21.99 2.32 -0.82
C GLY A 64 20.58 1.75 -0.60
N LEU A 65 19.54 2.58 -0.81
CA LEU A 65 18.14 2.20 -0.63
C LEU A 65 17.53 1.68 -1.94
N LYS A 66 16.57 0.76 -1.83
CA LYS A 66 15.83 0.21 -2.97
C LYS A 66 14.36 0.59 -2.88
N VAL A 67 13.75 0.90 -4.01
CA VAL A 67 12.29 1.10 -4.06
C VAL A 67 11.61 -0.25 -4.22
N ALA A 68 10.87 -0.67 -3.20
CA ALA A 68 10.14 -1.94 -3.17
C ALA A 68 8.76 -1.83 -3.84
N ALA A 69 8.13 -0.66 -3.74
CA ALA A 69 6.79 -0.47 -4.26
C ALA A 69 6.49 0.99 -4.64
N LEU A 70 5.59 1.16 -5.61
CA LEU A 70 4.91 2.42 -5.90
C LEU A 70 3.48 2.34 -5.35
N ALA A 71 3.19 3.10 -4.29
CA ALA A 71 1.86 3.20 -3.71
C ALA A 71 0.96 4.15 -4.52
N SER A 72 0.53 3.68 -5.68
CA SER A 72 -0.31 4.46 -6.59
C SER A 72 -1.76 4.54 -6.09
N PRO A 73 -2.52 5.59 -6.44
CA PRO A 73 -3.94 5.70 -6.16
C PRO A 73 -4.82 5.23 -7.32
N LEU A 74 -4.31 4.38 -8.22
CA LEU A 74 -5.08 3.81 -9.32
C LEU A 74 -6.36 3.15 -8.79
N TRP A 75 -7.45 3.33 -9.50
CA TRP A 75 -8.81 2.95 -9.12
C TRP A 75 -9.39 3.65 -7.88
N LYS A 76 -8.66 4.46 -7.14
CA LYS A 76 -9.23 5.35 -6.14
C LYS A 76 -9.92 6.53 -6.84
N TRP A 77 -10.82 6.20 -7.75
CA TRP A 77 -11.56 7.13 -8.60
C TRP A 77 -13.03 6.75 -8.76
N CYS A 78 -13.81 7.66 -9.33
CA CYS A 78 -15.20 7.50 -9.74
C CYS A 78 -15.41 8.18 -11.09
N ARG A 79 -16.63 8.09 -11.62
CA ARG A 79 -17.03 8.80 -12.83
C ARG A 79 -17.04 10.32 -12.62
N PRO A 80 -16.86 11.13 -13.69
CA PRO A 80 -16.81 12.60 -13.58
C PRO A 80 -18.05 13.24 -12.95
N GLU A 81 -19.23 12.63 -13.13
CA GLU A 81 -20.52 13.09 -12.59
C GLU A 81 -20.70 12.79 -11.09
N ALA A 82 -19.98 11.82 -10.54
CA ALA A 82 -20.07 11.43 -9.13
C ALA A 82 -19.40 12.44 -8.20
N ARG A 83 -19.79 12.43 -6.93
CA ARG A 83 -19.22 13.29 -5.89
C ARG A 83 -18.59 12.41 -4.79
N PRO A 84 -17.28 12.11 -4.89
CA PRO A 84 -16.59 11.38 -3.84
C PRO A 84 -16.51 12.24 -2.57
N GLY A 85 -16.50 11.58 -1.41
CA GLY A 85 -16.12 12.20 -0.17
C GLY A 85 -14.67 12.70 -0.21
N ARG A 86 -14.21 13.29 0.90
CA ARG A 86 -12.80 13.71 1.01
C ARG A 86 -11.89 12.49 1.05
N VAL A 87 -11.02 12.35 0.07
CA VAL A 87 -9.97 11.34 0.02
C VAL A 87 -8.63 12.02 -0.25
N ASP A 88 -7.59 11.56 0.43
CA ASP A 88 -6.24 12.03 0.15
C ASP A 88 -5.64 11.20 -0.98
N THR A 89 -5.23 11.88 -2.02
CA THR A 89 -4.59 11.26 -3.20
C THR A 89 -3.34 12.04 -3.65
N PHE A 90 -2.91 13.02 -2.85
CA PHE A 90 -1.77 13.89 -3.18
C PHE A 90 -1.88 14.51 -4.58
N GLY A 91 -3.05 15.04 -4.90
CA GLY A 91 -3.32 15.70 -6.20
C GLY A 91 -3.59 14.75 -7.37
N PHE A 92 -3.62 13.44 -7.16
CA PHE A 92 -4.10 12.52 -8.19
C PHE A 92 -5.61 12.67 -8.40
N PRO A 93 -6.12 12.66 -9.66
CA PRO A 93 -7.54 12.88 -9.92
C PRO A 93 -8.40 11.73 -9.39
N THR A 94 -9.49 12.08 -8.69
CA THR A 94 -10.48 11.12 -8.20
C THR A 94 -11.68 10.96 -9.15
N GLN A 95 -11.92 11.93 -10.03
CA GLN A 95 -12.94 11.85 -11.07
C GLN A 95 -12.26 11.63 -12.41
N VAL A 96 -12.31 10.39 -12.93
CA VAL A 96 -11.59 9.99 -14.14
C VAL A 96 -12.53 9.33 -15.13
N ALA A 97 -12.66 9.94 -16.31
CA ALA A 97 -13.43 9.38 -17.42
C ALA A 97 -12.82 8.05 -17.91
N LEU A 98 -13.68 7.13 -18.34
CA LEU A 98 -13.29 5.76 -18.67
C LEU A 98 -12.16 5.69 -19.72
N GLU A 99 -12.23 6.53 -20.74
CA GLU A 99 -11.28 6.61 -21.84
C GLU A 99 -9.87 7.04 -21.41
N HIS A 100 -9.72 7.64 -20.23
CA HIS A 100 -8.43 8.10 -19.70
C HIS A 100 -7.78 7.13 -18.71
N ARG A 101 -8.53 6.14 -18.19
CA ARG A 101 -8.08 5.26 -17.09
C ARG A 101 -6.91 4.36 -17.47
N LEU A 102 -6.93 3.78 -18.66
CA LEU A 102 -5.80 2.96 -19.14
C LEU A 102 -4.51 3.77 -19.24
N GLY A 103 -4.59 5.03 -19.70
CA GLY A 103 -3.45 5.93 -19.75
C GLY A 103 -2.82 6.19 -18.36
N TRP A 104 -3.63 6.27 -17.31
CA TRP A 104 -3.13 6.37 -15.94
C TRP A 104 -2.46 5.08 -15.47
N VAL A 105 -3.00 3.91 -15.80
CA VAL A 105 -2.35 2.62 -15.51
C VAL A 105 -0.97 2.53 -16.16
N GLU A 106 -0.88 2.82 -17.46
CA GLU A 106 0.39 2.82 -18.18
C GLU A 106 1.39 3.83 -17.61
N ARG A 107 0.90 5.00 -17.17
CA ARG A 107 1.75 6.02 -16.52
C ARG A 107 2.31 5.53 -15.20
N ALA A 108 1.49 4.88 -14.35
CA ALA A 108 1.94 4.31 -13.08
C ALA A 108 2.98 3.18 -13.29
N ILE A 109 2.75 2.31 -14.27
CA ILE A 109 3.70 1.23 -14.61
C ILE A 109 5.03 1.83 -15.09
N ARG A 110 5.01 2.88 -15.94
CA ARG A 110 6.23 3.60 -16.35
C ARG A 110 6.93 4.25 -15.16
N ALA A 111 6.18 4.89 -14.24
CA ALA A 111 6.75 5.47 -13.03
C ALA A 111 7.42 4.40 -12.14
N ALA A 112 6.78 3.26 -11.95
CA ALA A 112 7.35 2.13 -11.23
C ALA A 112 8.65 1.63 -11.88
N ALA A 113 8.69 1.50 -13.20
CA ALA A 113 9.89 1.10 -13.94
C ALA A 113 11.03 2.09 -13.76
N ILE A 114 10.78 3.40 -13.80
CA ILE A 114 11.79 4.45 -13.57
C ILE A 114 12.32 4.36 -12.13
N LEU A 115 11.44 4.21 -11.15
CA LEU A 115 11.80 4.08 -9.74
C LEU A 115 12.49 2.73 -9.43
N GLY A 116 12.35 1.73 -10.30
CA GLY A 116 12.81 0.36 -10.06
C GLY A 116 11.90 -0.42 -9.11
N ALA A 117 10.65 0.01 -8.94
CA ALA A 117 9.66 -0.63 -8.10
C ALA A 117 9.04 -1.86 -8.82
N PRO A 118 9.18 -3.08 -8.29
CA PRO A 118 8.58 -4.28 -8.88
C PRO A 118 7.08 -4.40 -8.63
N THR A 119 6.53 -3.59 -7.72
CA THR A 119 5.15 -3.70 -7.25
C THR A 119 4.45 -2.34 -7.35
N VAL A 120 3.20 -2.36 -7.79
CA VAL A 120 2.32 -1.18 -7.85
C VAL A 120 1.03 -1.50 -7.11
N ARG A 121 0.67 -0.63 -6.15
CA ARG A 121 -0.62 -0.69 -5.47
C ARG A 121 -1.72 -0.21 -6.41
N ILE A 122 -2.87 -0.88 -6.35
CA ILE A 122 -4.14 -0.42 -6.89
C ILE A 122 -5.22 -0.48 -5.82
N PHE A 123 -6.30 0.26 -6.02
CA PHE A 123 -7.51 0.20 -5.20
C PHE A 123 -8.67 -0.42 -5.99
N SER A 124 -9.86 -0.38 -5.44
CA SER A 124 -11.12 -0.50 -6.14
C SER A 124 -11.79 0.88 -6.28
N HIS A 125 -12.91 0.96 -7.00
CA HIS A 125 -13.59 2.25 -7.19
C HIS A 125 -14.06 2.86 -5.87
N LEU A 126 -14.06 4.20 -5.80
CA LEU A 126 -14.62 4.92 -4.64
C LEU A 126 -16.11 4.63 -4.49
N ARG A 127 -16.53 4.46 -3.25
CA ARG A 127 -17.96 4.49 -2.91
C ARG A 127 -18.45 5.92 -3.02
N VAL A 128 -19.47 6.09 -3.82
CA VAL A 128 -20.18 7.36 -4.05
C VAL A 128 -21.67 7.10 -3.86
N GLU A 129 -22.53 7.97 -4.41
CA GLU A 129 -23.97 7.71 -4.44
C GLU A 129 -24.23 6.33 -5.09
N PRO A 130 -25.14 5.50 -4.53
CA PRO A 130 -25.31 4.09 -4.96
C PRO A 130 -25.48 3.91 -6.47
N GLU A 131 -26.19 4.81 -7.14
CA GLU A 131 -26.47 4.76 -8.57
C GLU A 131 -25.24 5.05 -9.45
N LEU A 132 -24.22 5.71 -8.88
CA LEU A 132 -22.97 6.10 -9.55
C LEU A 132 -21.78 5.25 -9.13
N THR A 133 -21.93 4.40 -8.11
CA THR A 133 -20.87 3.51 -7.63
C THR A 133 -20.58 2.42 -8.67
N GLU A 134 -19.33 2.37 -9.11
CA GLU A 134 -18.87 1.41 -10.10
C GLU A 134 -18.44 0.10 -9.43
N GLN A 135 -18.82 -1.03 -10.02
CA GLN A 135 -18.40 -2.34 -9.54
C GLN A 135 -16.98 -2.63 -10.01
N PHE A 136 -16.11 -3.05 -9.09
CA PHE A 136 -14.73 -3.41 -9.42
C PHE A 136 -14.62 -4.84 -9.95
N THR A 137 -15.35 -5.78 -9.37
CA THR A 137 -15.41 -7.15 -9.86
C THR A 137 -16.02 -7.16 -11.25
N GLY A 138 -15.22 -7.50 -12.27
CA GLY A 138 -15.68 -7.47 -13.67
C GLY A 138 -15.39 -6.14 -14.39
N ASP A 139 -14.65 -5.21 -13.79
CA ASP A 139 -14.16 -4.02 -14.49
C ASP A 139 -13.31 -4.45 -15.70
N PRO A 140 -13.69 -4.07 -16.94
CA PRO A 140 -12.98 -4.47 -18.15
C PRO A 140 -11.57 -3.88 -18.26
N LEU A 141 -11.24 -2.88 -17.46
CA LEU A 141 -9.90 -2.30 -17.39
C LEU A 141 -8.92 -3.21 -16.65
N LEU A 142 -9.38 -3.96 -15.62
CA LEU A 142 -8.47 -4.75 -14.78
C LEU A 142 -7.69 -5.82 -15.54
N PRO A 143 -8.30 -6.65 -16.42
CA PRO A 143 -7.54 -7.59 -17.25
C PRO A 143 -6.51 -6.90 -18.14
N GLN A 144 -6.85 -5.76 -18.75
CA GLN A 144 -5.94 -4.99 -19.59
C GLN A 144 -4.74 -4.44 -18.79
N ALA A 145 -5.01 -3.93 -17.58
CA ALA A 145 -3.98 -3.44 -16.67
C ALA A 145 -3.02 -4.56 -16.23
N LEU A 146 -3.54 -5.74 -15.90
CA LEU A 146 -2.74 -6.91 -15.56
C LEU A 146 -1.85 -7.35 -16.73
N GLU A 147 -2.37 -7.34 -17.95
CA GLU A 147 -1.58 -7.65 -19.13
C GLU A 147 -0.42 -6.65 -19.34
N VAL A 148 -0.69 -5.33 -19.22
CA VAL A 148 0.34 -4.29 -19.34
C VAL A 148 1.39 -4.43 -18.24
N ALA A 149 0.97 -4.67 -17.00
CA ALA A 149 1.85 -4.83 -15.85
C ALA A 149 2.76 -6.07 -16.01
N ASN A 150 2.18 -7.23 -16.36
CA ASN A 150 2.91 -8.47 -16.55
C ASN A 150 3.97 -8.34 -17.66
N ARG A 151 3.64 -7.71 -18.80
CA ARG A 151 4.62 -7.42 -19.86
C ARG A 151 5.77 -6.53 -19.41
N SER A 152 5.53 -5.69 -18.42
CA SER A 152 6.52 -4.77 -17.85
C SER A 152 7.29 -5.34 -16.66
N GLY A 153 6.99 -6.59 -16.23
CA GLY A 153 7.59 -7.20 -15.05
C GLY A 153 7.16 -6.56 -13.73
N VAL A 154 6.01 -5.86 -13.73
CA VAL A 154 5.43 -5.19 -12.55
C VAL A 154 4.26 -6.01 -12.04
N ARG A 155 4.16 -6.21 -10.75
CA ARG A 155 3.03 -6.87 -10.09
C ARG A 155 2.02 -5.83 -9.58
N LEU A 156 0.73 -6.03 -9.88
CA LEU A 156 -0.34 -5.21 -9.30
C LEU A 156 -0.87 -5.87 -8.03
N LEU A 157 -1.00 -5.09 -6.96
CA LEU A 157 -1.60 -5.54 -5.70
C LEU A 157 -2.78 -4.65 -5.32
N LEU A 158 -3.93 -5.28 -5.03
CA LEU A 158 -5.17 -4.61 -4.62
C LEU A 158 -5.16 -4.38 -3.12
N GLU A 159 -5.34 -3.12 -2.69
CA GLU A 159 -5.47 -2.77 -1.28
C GLU A 159 -6.94 -2.76 -0.83
N ASN A 160 -7.17 -3.30 0.39
CA ASN A 160 -8.46 -3.30 1.08
C ASN A 160 -8.76 -1.95 1.74
N GLU A 161 -9.14 -0.96 0.96
CA GLU A 161 -9.38 0.42 1.43
C GLU A 161 -10.86 0.64 1.79
N PRO A 162 -11.21 1.06 3.02
CA PRO A 162 -12.60 1.21 3.49
C PRO A 162 -13.46 2.18 2.68
N VAL A 163 -12.89 3.23 2.08
CA VAL A 163 -13.64 4.17 1.22
C VAL A 163 -13.89 3.64 -0.19
N CYS A 164 -13.34 2.46 -0.51
CA CYS A 164 -13.48 1.82 -1.81
C CYS A 164 -14.49 0.67 -1.77
N THR A 165 -14.89 0.17 -2.94
CA THR A 165 -15.96 -0.84 -3.08
C THR A 165 -15.53 -2.23 -2.60
N VAL A 166 -14.24 -2.55 -2.66
CA VAL A 166 -13.67 -3.83 -2.24
C VAL A 166 -12.83 -3.62 -0.98
N ALA A 167 -13.49 -3.57 0.18
CA ALA A 167 -12.85 -3.34 1.48
C ALA A 167 -12.95 -4.56 2.41
N HIS A 168 -13.98 -5.39 2.24
CA HIS A 168 -14.26 -6.56 3.07
C HIS A 168 -13.67 -7.83 2.47
N ALA A 169 -13.45 -8.85 3.31
CA ALA A 169 -12.83 -10.12 2.92
C ALA A 169 -13.56 -10.86 1.79
N GLU A 170 -14.88 -10.92 1.84
CA GLU A 170 -15.68 -11.64 0.83
C GLU A 170 -15.48 -11.03 -0.58
N PRO A 171 -15.73 -9.72 -0.84
CA PRO A 171 -15.47 -9.15 -2.16
C PRO A 171 -13.99 -9.16 -2.54
N LEU A 172 -13.05 -9.08 -1.58
CA LEU A 172 -11.64 -9.27 -1.86
C LEU A 172 -11.35 -10.66 -2.41
N LEU A 173 -11.82 -11.70 -1.74
CA LEU A 173 -11.65 -13.10 -2.17
C LEU A 173 -12.28 -13.36 -3.54
N GLU A 174 -13.45 -12.79 -3.82
CA GLU A 174 -14.08 -12.90 -5.15
C GLU A 174 -13.17 -12.36 -6.25
N VAL A 175 -12.61 -11.17 -6.06
CA VAL A 175 -11.70 -10.53 -7.03
C VAL A 175 -10.40 -11.34 -7.15
N LEU A 176 -9.81 -11.75 -6.02
CA LEU A 176 -8.55 -12.48 -6.00
C LEU A 176 -8.70 -13.87 -6.64
N HIS A 177 -9.75 -14.63 -6.33
CA HIS A 177 -10.04 -15.91 -6.98
C HIS A 177 -10.11 -15.75 -8.50
N ARG A 178 -10.74 -14.69 -8.98
CA ARG A 178 -10.91 -14.44 -10.42
C ARG A 178 -9.61 -14.06 -11.13
N TYR A 179 -8.73 -13.26 -10.48
CA TYR A 179 -7.62 -12.62 -11.16
C TYR A 179 -6.23 -13.02 -10.65
N HIS A 180 -6.12 -13.79 -9.56
CA HIS A 180 -4.82 -14.21 -9.02
C HIS A 180 -3.97 -14.97 -10.04
N GLY A 181 -4.59 -15.89 -10.81
CA GLY A 181 -3.93 -16.59 -11.91
C GLY A 181 -3.45 -15.69 -13.05
N GLN A 182 -3.89 -14.44 -13.11
CA GLN A 182 -3.45 -13.41 -14.04
C GLN A 182 -2.41 -12.46 -13.43
N GLY A 183 -1.96 -12.71 -12.19
CA GLY A 183 -0.91 -11.94 -11.51
C GLY A 183 -1.39 -10.90 -10.52
N LEU A 184 -2.71 -10.77 -10.25
CA LEU A 184 -3.21 -9.91 -9.18
C LEU A 184 -2.89 -10.53 -7.82
N GLY A 185 -2.37 -9.72 -6.90
CA GLY A 185 -2.21 -10.09 -5.49
C GLY A 185 -2.91 -9.11 -4.56
N LEU A 186 -2.76 -9.33 -3.26
CA LEU A 186 -3.33 -8.51 -2.21
C LEU A 186 -2.23 -7.64 -1.57
N TRP A 187 -2.52 -6.35 -1.45
CA TRP A 187 -1.84 -5.41 -0.57
C TRP A 187 -2.68 -5.30 0.68
N LEU A 188 -2.32 -6.09 1.70
CA LEU A 188 -3.12 -6.17 2.91
C LEU A 188 -2.78 -5.01 3.83
N ASP A 189 -3.74 -4.12 4.07
CA ASP A 189 -3.71 -3.18 5.18
C ASP A 189 -4.51 -3.76 6.35
N VAL A 190 -3.80 -4.16 7.40
CA VAL A 190 -4.41 -4.83 8.55
C VAL A 190 -5.30 -3.87 9.34
N ALA A 191 -4.91 -2.60 9.45
CA ALA A 191 -5.71 -1.61 10.15
C ALA A 191 -7.00 -1.26 9.39
N ASN A 192 -6.97 -1.22 8.06
CA ASN A 192 -8.16 -1.09 7.23
C ASN A 192 -9.09 -2.29 7.39
N LEU A 193 -8.53 -3.51 7.48
CA LEU A 193 -9.31 -4.70 7.75
C LEU A 193 -9.93 -4.67 9.16
N HIS A 194 -9.20 -4.15 10.15
CA HIS A 194 -9.70 -3.94 11.51
C HIS A 194 -10.82 -2.89 11.53
N GLU A 195 -10.70 -1.82 10.76
CA GLU A 195 -11.73 -0.77 10.65
C GLU A 195 -13.09 -1.32 10.22
N VAL A 196 -13.11 -2.32 9.36
CA VAL A 196 -14.34 -2.99 8.91
C VAL A 196 -14.71 -4.21 9.78
N GLY A 197 -14.05 -4.37 10.94
CA GLY A 197 -14.34 -5.42 11.91
C GLY A 197 -13.94 -6.84 11.49
N GLN A 198 -12.97 -6.98 10.58
CA GLN A 198 -12.60 -8.26 9.98
C GLN A 198 -11.11 -8.65 10.17
N ALA A 199 -10.34 -7.94 10.98
CA ALA A 199 -8.95 -8.33 11.28
C ALA A 199 -8.89 -9.47 12.32
N THR A 200 -9.39 -10.63 11.98
CA THR A 200 -9.34 -11.84 12.81
C THR A 200 -8.41 -12.88 12.19
N GLY A 201 -7.86 -13.79 13.01
CA GLY A 201 -6.99 -14.86 12.51
C GLY A 201 -7.65 -15.68 11.40
N GLU A 202 -8.92 -16.04 11.55
CA GLU A 202 -9.67 -16.81 10.54
C GLU A 202 -9.70 -16.06 9.19
N VAL A 203 -10.05 -14.77 9.18
CA VAL A 203 -10.10 -13.97 7.93
C VAL A 203 -8.73 -13.84 7.32
N VAL A 204 -7.71 -13.60 8.15
CA VAL A 204 -6.33 -13.46 7.67
C VAL A 204 -5.81 -14.76 7.05
N GLU A 205 -6.11 -15.93 7.61
CA GLU A 205 -5.75 -17.23 7.03
C GLU A 205 -6.34 -17.43 5.63
N TYR A 206 -7.58 -17.00 5.38
CA TYR A 206 -8.17 -17.05 4.03
C TYR A 206 -7.52 -16.09 3.04
N LEU A 207 -7.08 -14.92 3.50
CA LEU A 207 -6.46 -13.90 2.66
C LEU A 207 -4.95 -14.16 2.43
N ALA A 208 -4.26 -14.78 3.38
CA ALA A 208 -2.81 -14.96 3.40
C ALA A 208 -2.21 -15.54 2.11
N PRO A 209 -2.82 -16.51 1.41
CA PRO A 209 -2.27 -17.04 0.15
C PRO A 209 -2.13 -16.00 -0.97
N TYR A 210 -2.85 -14.89 -0.89
CA TYR A 210 -2.87 -13.84 -1.91
C TYR A 210 -2.00 -12.65 -1.53
N VAL A 211 -1.59 -12.54 -0.25
CA VAL A 211 -0.84 -11.39 0.26
C VAL A 211 0.53 -11.33 -0.38
N GLY A 212 0.84 -10.19 -0.97
CA GLY A 212 2.14 -9.87 -1.54
C GLY A 212 2.82 -8.68 -0.87
N TYR A 213 2.10 -7.95 -0.04
CA TYR A 213 2.57 -6.75 0.65
C TYR A 213 1.67 -6.44 1.84
N VAL A 214 2.24 -5.91 2.93
CA VAL A 214 1.49 -5.59 4.15
C VAL A 214 1.75 -4.15 4.55
N HIS A 215 0.66 -3.37 4.71
CA HIS A 215 0.70 -2.08 5.40
C HIS A 215 0.49 -2.27 6.90
N VAL A 216 1.28 -1.54 7.66
CA VAL A 216 1.23 -1.54 9.12
C VAL A 216 1.07 -0.11 9.62
N LYS A 217 -0.09 0.19 10.17
CA LYS A 217 -0.43 1.41 10.89
C LYS A 217 -1.33 1.06 12.05
N ASP A 218 -1.37 1.88 13.09
CA ASP A 218 -2.18 1.59 14.27
C ASP A 218 -2.92 2.83 14.76
N TYR A 219 -3.95 2.62 15.52
CA TYR A 219 -4.77 3.69 16.06
C TYR A 219 -5.49 3.27 17.34
N GLU A 220 -5.83 4.26 18.16
CA GLU A 220 -6.78 4.14 19.26
C GLU A 220 -8.18 4.50 18.79
N SER A 221 -9.18 3.74 19.23
CA SER A 221 -10.59 4.04 18.98
C SER A 221 -11.14 4.94 20.07
N ASN A 222 -11.62 6.12 19.70
CA ASN A 222 -12.19 7.08 20.62
C ASN A 222 -13.68 6.75 20.93
N ALA A 223 -14.18 7.27 22.06
CA ALA A 223 -15.56 7.05 22.49
C ALA A 223 -16.62 7.62 21.52
N ASP A 224 -16.26 8.59 20.70
CA ASP A 224 -17.12 9.18 19.65
C ASP A 224 -17.06 8.43 18.30
N GLY A 225 -16.30 7.32 18.23
CA GLY A 225 -16.09 6.55 17.04
C GLY A 225 -15.01 7.08 16.10
N SER A 226 -14.35 8.19 16.44
CA SER A 226 -13.17 8.66 15.72
C SER A 226 -11.94 7.84 16.07
N ARG A 227 -10.84 8.04 15.31
CA ARG A 227 -9.57 7.35 15.50
C ARG A 227 -8.44 8.34 15.66
N THR A 228 -7.52 8.02 16.56
CA THR A 228 -6.26 8.73 16.75
C THR A 228 -5.13 7.78 16.37
N PHE A 229 -4.37 8.10 15.32
CA PHE A 229 -3.23 7.28 14.91
C PHE A 229 -2.11 7.32 15.95
N CYS A 230 -1.53 6.16 16.23
CA CYS A 230 -0.44 5.95 17.17
C CYS A 230 0.64 5.08 16.53
N PRO A 231 1.82 4.91 17.17
CA PRO A 231 2.84 3.98 16.68
C PRO A 231 2.29 2.56 16.59
N ALA A 232 2.73 1.81 15.58
CA ALA A 232 2.31 0.42 15.42
C ALA A 232 2.66 -0.42 16.65
N GLY A 233 1.68 -1.18 17.14
CA GLY A 233 1.77 -1.98 18.38
C GLY A 233 1.33 -1.25 19.63
N GLU A 234 0.97 0.04 19.57
CA GLU A 234 0.47 0.83 20.71
C GLU A 234 -1.04 1.07 20.65
N GLY A 235 -1.70 0.67 19.55
CA GLY A 235 -3.13 0.86 19.33
C GLY A 235 -3.97 -0.40 19.56
N CYS A 236 -5.06 -0.49 18.80
CA CYS A 236 -6.05 -1.57 18.96
C CYS A 236 -6.04 -2.60 17.81
N VAL A 237 -5.16 -2.48 16.83
CA VAL A 237 -5.06 -3.45 15.74
C VAL A 237 -4.39 -4.73 16.24
N PRO A 238 -4.99 -5.94 16.02
CA PRO A 238 -4.55 -7.19 16.65
C PRO A 238 -3.31 -7.79 15.97
N TYR A 239 -2.22 -7.05 15.93
CA TYR A 239 -0.97 -7.46 15.26
C TYR A 239 -0.34 -8.73 15.85
N ASP A 240 -0.47 -8.93 17.18
CA ASP A 240 0.06 -10.12 17.86
C ASP A 240 -0.59 -11.42 17.35
N GLU A 241 -1.84 -11.35 16.89
CA GLU A 241 -2.55 -12.46 16.27
C GLU A 241 -2.21 -12.58 14.78
N VAL A 242 -2.22 -11.46 14.06
CA VAL A 242 -2.19 -11.41 12.59
C VAL A 242 -0.78 -11.64 12.02
N LEU A 243 0.25 -10.99 12.59
CA LEU A 243 1.61 -11.05 12.01
C LEU A 243 2.22 -12.45 12.00
N PRO A 244 2.07 -13.28 13.05
CA PRO A 244 2.55 -14.67 13.02
C PRO A 244 1.89 -15.52 11.95
N LEU A 245 0.59 -15.34 11.69
CA LEU A 245 -0.16 -16.07 10.67
C LEU A 245 0.33 -15.69 9.26
N LEU A 246 0.50 -14.38 8.99
CA LEU A 246 1.05 -13.90 7.73
C LEU A 246 2.46 -14.41 7.49
N HIS A 247 3.33 -14.36 8.52
CA HIS A 247 4.69 -14.88 8.41
C HIS A 247 4.71 -16.40 8.16
N ALA A 248 3.84 -17.16 8.83
CA ALA A 248 3.74 -18.61 8.61
C ALA A 248 3.32 -18.95 7.17
N ALA A 249 2.42 -18.15 6.58
CA ALA A 249 1.99 -18.32 5.20
C ALA A 249 3.08 -17.91 4.18
N CYS A 250 3.81 -16.84 4.46
CA CYS A 250 4.89 -16.36 3.59
C CYS A 250 6.01 -15.69 4.42
N PRO A 251 7.12 -16.39 4.71
CA PRO A 251 8.24 -15.86 5.51
C PRO A 251 9.04 -14.73 4.87
N THR A 252 8.67 -14.29 3.68
CA THR A 252 9.38 -13.24 2.92
C THR A 252 8.52 -12.02 2.64
N LEU A 253 7.39 -11.87 3.34
CA LEU A 253 6.49 -10.74 3.12
C LEU A 253 7.19 -9.41 3.41
N PRO A 254 6.98 -8.40 2.55
CA PRO A 254 7.33 -7.02 2.85
C PRO A 254 6.28 -6.39 3.77
N TYR A 255 6.77 -5.71 4.82
CA TYR A 255 5.96 -4.95 5.78
C TYR A 255 6.33 -3.48 5.70
N ALA A 256 5.41 -2.63 5.31
CA ALA A 256 5.63 -1.20 5.17
C ALA A 256 4.93 -0.42 6.28
N LEU A 257 5.71 0.48 6.91
CA LEU A 257 5.19 1.41 7.91
C LEU A 257 4.49 2.59 7.24
N GLU A 258 3.19 2.73 7.51
CA GLU A 258 2.34 3.85 7.12
C GLU A 258 1.73 4.48 8.38
N THR A 259 2.53 5.29 9.13
CA THR A 259 2.16 5.64 10.51
C THR A 259 0.97 6.59 10.64
N HIS A 260 0.78 7.52 9.71
CA HIS A 260 -0.20 8.62 9.80
C HIS A 260 -0.13 9.50 11.07
N VAL A 261 0.84 9.28 11.96
CA VAL A 261 1.10 10.12 13.14
C VAL A 261 1.72 11.43 12.68
N ARG A 262 1.08 12.56 12.97
CA ARG A 262 1.50 13.87 12.45
C ARG A 262 2.44 14.65 13.36
N ASP A 263 2.25 14.53 14.67
CA ASP A 263 2.99 15.36 15.63
C ASP A 263 4.43 14.88 15.85
N SER A 264 4.68 13.58 15.74
CA SER A 264 5.99 12.95 15.92
C SER A 264 6.20 11.75 14.97
N PRO A 265 6.14 11.95 13.65
CA PRO A 265 6.17 10.83 12.70
C PRO A 265 7.49 10.04 12.76
N ALA A 266 8.62 10.69 13.01
CA ALA A 266 9.91 10.02 13.13
C ALA A 266 9.97 9.07 14.33
N ASP A 267 9.42 9.48 15.48
CA ASP A 267 9.37 8.64 16.69
C ASP A 267 8.40 7.47 16.49
N ALA A 268 7.26 7.72 15.83
CA ALA A 268 6.28 6.69 15.51
C ALA A 268 6.86 5.63 14.54
N LEU A 269 7.61 6.06 13.53
CA LEU A 269 8.30 5.13 12.62
C LEU A 269 9.40 4.34 13.32
N HIS A 270 10.12 4.95 14.26
CA HIS A 270 11.12 4.26 15.08
C HIS A 270 10.46 3.18 15.96
N ALA A 271 9.40 3.54 16.69
CA ALA A 271 8.66 2.62 17.55
C ALA A 271 8.04 1.47 16.74
N GLY A 272 7.38 1.77 15.61
CA GLY A 272 6.82 0.78 14.70
C GLY A 272 7.86 -0.17 14.10
N ALA A 273 9.05 0.34 13.75
CA ALA A 273 10.16 -0.51 13.28
C ALA A 273 10.65 -1.46 14.37
N ALA A 274 10.78 -0.99 15.62
CA ALA A 274 11.15 -1.80 16.76
C ALA A 274 10.09 -2.87 17.06
N PHE A 275 8.83 -2.49 17.05
CA PHE A 275 7.68 -3.39 17.21
C PHE A 275 7.69 -4.52 16.17
N LEU A 276 7.74 -4.18 14.89
CA LEU A 276 7.75 -5.19 13.82
C LEU A 276 8.93 -6.14 13.91
N ARG A 277 10.12 -5.64 14.25
CA ARG A 277 11.32 -6.49 14.45
C ARG A 277 11.18 -7.48 15.60
N SER A 278 10.42 -7.12 16.64
CA SER A 278 10.17 -7.98 17.79
C SER A 278 9.04 -8.98 17.58
N THR A 279 8.04 -8.63 16.74
CA THR A 279 6.79 -9.39 16.60
C THR A 279 6.81 -10.32 15.38
N VAL A 280 7.47 -9.92 14.28
CA VAL A 280 7.57 -10.79 13.09
C VAL A 280 8.61 -11.89 13.34
N PRO A 281 8.21 -13.18 13.32
CA PRO A 281 9.12 -14.30 13.58
C PRO A 281 10.30 -14.32 12.58
N GLY A 282 11.48 -14.68 13.07
CA GLY A 282 12.70 -14.74 12.23
C GLY A 282 13.35 -13.38 11.93
N GLY A 283 12.74 -12.29 12.38
CA GLY A 283 13.22 -10.92 12.22
C GLY A 283 12.95 -10.33 10.83
N LEU A 284 13.16 -9.02 10.73
CA LEU A 284 13.04 -8.24 9.49
C LEU A 284 14.42 -7.74 9.05
N ALA A 285 14.69 -7.89 7.76
CA ALA A 285 15.89 -7.33 7.14
C ALA A 285 15.69 -5.85 6.74
#